data_a903fe9ae2a51cf133fd76461c721bc3
#
_entry.id   a903fe9ae2a51cf133fd76461c721bc3
#
_cell.length_a   1.000
_cell.length_b   1.000
_cell.length_c   1.000
_cell.angle_alpha   90.00
_cell.angle_beta   90.00
_cell.angle_gamma   90.00
#
_symmetry.space_group_name_H-M   'P 1'
#
loop_
_entity.id
_entity.type
_entity.pdbx_description
1 polymer ?
#
loop_
_entity_poly.entity_id
_entity_poly.type
_entity_poly.pdbx_seq_one_letter_code
_entity_poly.pdbx_strand_id
1 'polypeptide(L)'
;MTTESDGLRQSDRVSFRMPVEASWVSSSGQTITQTAETMLVSRNGGVIRLTEKLSMGQELHVRRNLDGELFKNARARVVAEIDQDPPNHFLYAIHLLDPRSDFWDIDFPAPHNAEEALARLLMECSFCQRREVVYLNEIQLKSFEVRKCVARHCRICDSPSIWIESLSELRNPNDGTGAPSSSVEERVIPRRNRTRIKARILACIRHRGFHEEIAVCEDLSKGGLSFRSRNQYAEGSRVEVAVPFTPGTGAIFVPIRIVFSQSIPTAGLYRHGAAYIKPPLDA
;
A
#
# COMPACT_ATOMS: atom_id res chain seq x y z
N MET A 1 -13.82 -29.21 29.76
CA MET A 1 -13.02 -27.98 29.79
C MET A 1 -12.53 -27.75 28.38
N THR A 2 -13.33 -27.12 27.58
CA THR A 2 -13.03 -26.79 26.17
C THR A 2 -12.48 -25.39 26.12
N THR A 3 -11.34 -25.27 25.54
CA THR A 3 -10.48 -24.08 25.48
C THR A 3 -11.10 -22.97 24.65
N GLU A 4 -11.50 -21.87 25.29
CA GLU A 4 -11.96 -20.60 24.71
C GLU A 4 -10.88 -19.83 23.92
N SER A 5 -9.76 -20.44 23.58
CA SER A 5 -8.63 -19.73 22.94
C SER A 5 -8.63 -19.72 21.42
N ASP A 6 -9.51 -20.46 20.75
CA ASP A 6 -9.47 -20.59 19.29
C ASP A 6 -10.21 -19.47 18.53
N GLY A 7 -11.17 -18.79 19.15
CA GLY A 7 -11.92 -17.71 18.50
C GLY A 7 -11.14 -16.40 18.31
N LEU A 8 -10.20 -16.11 19.20
CA LEU A 8 -9.41 -14.87 19.17
C LEU A 8 -8.22 -14.91 18.19
N ARG A 9 -7.79 -16.10 17.75
CA ARG A 9 -6.62 -16.26 16.90
C ARG A 9 -6.86 -15.92 15.43
N GLN A 10 -8.09 -15.92 14.96
CA GLN A 10 -8.41 -15.67 13.54
C GLN A 10 -8.58 -14.19 13.19
N SER A 11 -8.69 -13.30 14.17
CA SER A 11 -9.16 -11.94 13.95
C SER A 11 -8.16 -10.98 13.31
N ASP A 12 -6.85 -11.21 13.40
CA ASP A 12 -5.83 -10.23 13.04
C ASP A 12 -4.92 -10.62 11.86
N ARG A 13 -5.13 -11.78 11.24
CA ARG A 13 -4.22 -12.26 10.19
C ARG A 13 -4.62 -11.71 8.84
N VAL A 14 -3.66 -11.16 8.10
CA VAL A 14 -3.83 -10.70 6.72
C VAL A 14 -2.72 -11.24 5.83
N SER A 15 -3.06 -11.58 4.59
CA SER A 15 -2.06 -11.94 3.59
C SER A 15 -1.26 -10.72 3.21
N PHE A 16 0.06 -10.80 3.38
CA PHE A 16 0.95 -9.72 2.99
C PHE A 16 2.33 -10.28 2.70
N ARG A 17 2.84 -10.03 1.51
CA ARG A 17 4.15 -10.48 1.06
C ARG A 17 5.16 -9.35 1.13
N MET A 18 6.18 -9.54 1.96
CA MET A 18 7.32 -8.63 2.03
C MET A 18 8.61 -9.43 2.21
N PRO A 19 9.73 -8.94 1.69
CA PRO A 19 11.03 -9.52 1.95
C PRO A 19 11.46 -9.20 3.39
N VAL A 20 11.98 -10.20 4.08
CA VAL A 20 12.61 -10.06 5.39
C VAL A 20 13.91 -10.87 5.40
N GLU A 21 14.85 -10.49 6.22
CA GLU A 21 16.04 -11.27 6.49
C GLU A 21 15.84 -11.99 7.82
N ALA A 22 15.99 -13.30 7.83
CA ALA A 22 15.93 -14.12 9.03
C ALA A 22 17.33 -14.66 9.36
N SER A 23 17.75 -14.53 10.62
CA SER A 23 19.00 -15.07 11.10
C SER A 23 18.82 -15.87 12.39
N TRP A 24 19.57 -16.95 12.53
CA TRP A 24 19.52 -17.83 13.70
C TRP A 24 20.86 -18.53 13.91
N VAL A 25 21.03 -19.09 15.10
CA VAL A 25 22.21 -19.92 15.42
C VAL A 25 21.88 -21.37 15.10
N SER A 26 22.70 -22.01 14.28
CA SER A 26 22.59 -23.43 13.96
C SER A 26 23.02 -24.32 15.14
N SER A 27 22.75 -25.60 15.04
CA SER A 27 23.23 -26.59 16.02
C SER A 27 24.77 -26.66 16.14
N SER A 28 25.48 -26.22 15.10
CA SER A 28 26.97 -26.13 15.10
C SER A 28 27.49 -24.81 15.72
N GLY A 29 26.61 -23.93 16.20
CA GLY A 29 26.98 -22.62 16.77
C GLY A 29 27.26 -21.52 15.74
N GLN A 30 27.05 -21.81 14.46
CA GLN A 30 27.22 -20.82 13.39
C GLN A 30 25.94 -20.00 13.20
N THR A 31 26.10 -18.70 12.97
CA THR A 31 24.97 -17.84 12.58
C THR A 31 24.67 -18.04 11.10
N ILE A 32 23.47 -18.47 10.80
CA ILE A 32 22.92 -18.57 9.45
C ILE A 32 22.03 -17.37 9.21
N THR A 33 22.14 -16.75 8.05
CA THR A 33 21.29 -15.64 7.63
C THR A 33 20.73 -15.94 6.25
N GLN A 34 19.43 -15.76 6.09
CA GLN A 34 18.72 -16.05 4.85
C GLN A 34 17.65 -14.99 4.57
N THR A 35 17.48 -14.64 3.29
CA THR A 35 16.33 -13.88 2.85
C THR A 35 15.09 -14.77 2.88
N ALA A 36 14.05 -14.31 3.53
CA ALA A 36 12.75 -14.94 3.67
C ALA A 36 11.66 -14.04 3.08
N GLU A 37 10.50 -14.59 2.87
CA GLU A 37 9.30 -13.88 2.43
C GLU A 37 8.17 -14.14 3.43
N THR A 38 7.46 -13.08 3.84
CA THR A 38 6.22 -13.26 4.59
C THR A 38 5.11 -13.72 3.64
N MET A 39 4.23 -14.60 4.11
CA MET A 39 3.03 -15.02 3.42
C MET A 39 1.79 -14.44 4.09
N LEU A 40 1.87 -14.29 5.40
CA LEU A 40 0.80 -13.80 6.25
C LEU A 40 1.43 -13.07 7.43
N VAL A 41 0.81 -11.97 7.84
CA VAL A 41 1.22 -11.22 9.02
C VAL A 41 0.07 -11.02 9.99
N SER A 42 0.40 -10.86 11.26
CA SER A 42 -0.54 -10.56 12.34
C SER A 42 0.16 -9.65 13.36
N ARG A 43 -0.61 -9.10 14.28
CA ARG A 43 -0.08 -8.26 15.37
C ARG A 43 1.13 -8.87 16.08
N ASN A 44 1.08 -10.16 16.36
CA ASN A 44 2.04 -10.85 17.23
C ASN A 44 2.98 -11.80 16.45
N GLY A 45 2.97 -11.77 15.13
CA GLY A 45 3.79 -12.70 14.36
C GLY A 45 3.41 -12.79 12.89
N GLY A 46 3.78 -13.88 12.25
CA GLY A 46 3.49 -14.08 10.84
C GLY A 46 3.82 -15.50 10.39
N VAL A 47 3.62 -15.74 9.11
CA VAL A 47 4.10 -16.93 8.41
C VAL A 47 5.19 -16.49 7.47
N ILE A 48 6.36 -17.10 7.58
CA ILE A 48 7.52 -16.84 6.71
C ILE A 48 7.86 -18.09 5.91
N ARG A 49 8.37 -17.86 4.72
CA ARG A 49 8.87 -18.90 3.82
C ARG A 49 10.41 -18.87 3.83
N LEU A 50 11.00 -20.03 4.08
CA LEU A 50 12.45 -20.24 4.13
C LEU A 50 12.84 -21.46 3.29
N THR A 51 14.12 -21.55 2.90
CA THR A 51 14.67 -22.75 2.24
C THR A 51 15.33 -23.69 3.24
N GLU A 52 15.70 -23.21 4.41
CA GLU A 52 16.34 -24.01 5.46
C GLU A 52 15.31 -24.53 6.46
N LYS A 53 15.56 -25.75 6.93
CA LYS A 53 14.71 -26.38 7.95
C LYS A 53 15.05 -25.87 9.34
N LEU A 54 14.02 -25.38 10.04
CA LEU A 54 14.11 -24.88 11.41
C LEU A 54 13.48 -25.87 12.39
N SER A 55 13.94 -25.81 13.63
CA SER A 55 13.35 -26.57 14.73
C SER A 55 12.22 -25.78 15.41
N MET A 56 11.24 -26.52 15.92
CA MET A 56 10.19 -25.93 16.76
C MET A 56 10.80 -25.28 18.00
N GLY A 57 10.32 -24.08 18.34
CA GLY A 57 10.85 -23.31 19.47
C GLY A 57 12.14 -22.55 19.18
N GLN A 58 12.72 -22.70 18.00
CA GLN A 58 13.96 -22.00 17.61
C GLN A 58 13.73 -20.49 17.57
N GLU A 59 14.67 -19.75 18.16
CA GLU A 59 14.64 -18.27 18.11
C GLU A 59 15.33 -17.77 16.86
N LEU A 60 14.74 -16.71 16.32
CA LEU A 60 15.17 -16.02 15.10
C LEU A 60 15.32 -14.54 15.39
N HIS A 61 16.27 -13.92 14.72
CA HIS A 61 16.29 -12.48 14.53
C HIS A 61 15.72 -12.18 13.14
N VAL A 62 14.65 -11.43 13.08
CA VAL A 62 14.01 -11.02 11.83
C VAL A 62 14.30 -9.55 11.59
N ARG A 63 14.79 -9.23 10.40
CA ARG A 63 15.16 -7.88 10.00
C ARG A 63 14.39 -7.50 8.75
N ARG A 64 13.84 -6.31 8.74
CA ARG A 64 13.17 -5.71 7.60
C ARG A 64 13.88 -4.44 7.18
N ASN A 65 14.12 -4.31 5.87
CA ASN A 65 14.63 -3.08 5.28
C ASN A 65 13.45 -2.14 5.00
N LEU A 66 13.54 -0.87 5.40
CA LEU A 66 12.48 0.13 5.22
C LEU A 66 12.83 1.03 4.05
N ASP A 67 13.70 1.42 3.59
CA ASP A 67 14.16 2.32 2.51
C ASP A 67 15.59 2.83 2.81
N GLY A 68 16.53 2.29 2.09
CA GLY A 68 17.92 2.68 2.24
C GLY A 68 18.59 2.08 3.48
N GLU A 69 19.04 2.91 4.42
CA GLU A 69 19.84 2.48 5.58
C GLU A 69 19.02 2.16 6.84
N LEU A 70 17.71 2.36 6.79
CA LEU A 70 16.82 2.13 7.95
C LEU A 70 16.33 0.69 7.99
N PHE A 71 16.49 0.06 9.16
CA PHE A 71 16.06 -1.31 9.40
C PHE A 71 15.19 -1.40 10.65
N LYS A 72 14.17 -2.25 10.57
CA LYS A 72 13.46 -2.74 11.78
C LYS A 72 13.94 -4.14 12.11
N ASN A 73 14.16 -4.39 13.39
CA ASN A 73 14.58 -5.68 13.90
C ASN A 73 13.59 -6.18 14.94
N ALA A 74 13.35 -7.48 14.94
CA ALA A 74 12.54 -8.13 15.97
C ALA A 74 13.12 -9.52 16.27
N ARG A 75 12.94 -9.97 17.53
CA ARG A 75 13.16 -11.37 17.88
C ARG A 75 11.85 -12.12 17.68
N ALA A 76 11.96 -13.33 17.13
CA ALA A 76 10.81 -14.20 16.91
C ALA A 76 11.13 -15.62 17.34
N ARG A 77 10.11 -16.45 17.51
CA ARG A 77 10.24 -17.87 17.81
C ARG A 77 9.37 -18.66 16.88
N VAL A 78 9.89 -19.76 16.35
CA VAL A 78 9.13 -20.72 15.54
C VAL A 78 8.10 -21.42 16.42
N VAL A 79 6.82 -21.30 16.06
CA VAL A 79 5.71 -21.88 16.84
C VAL A 79 4.95 -22.99 16.11
N ALA A 80 5.08 -23.07 14.77
CA ALA A 80 4.56 -24.17 13.98
C ALA A 80 5.29 -24.26 12.63
N GLU A 81 5.45 -25.47 12.14
CA GLU A 81 5.68 -25.76 10.72
C GLU A 81 4.29 -25.95 10.10
N ILE A 82 3.95 -25.18 9.06
CA ILE A 82 2.59 -25.15 8.50
C ILE A 82 2.49 -26.11 7.33
N ASP A 83 3.43 -26.04 6.40
CA ASP A 83 3.44 -26.87 5.20
C ASP A 83 4.84 -26.88 4.58
N GLN A 84 5.07 -27.85 3.70
CA GLN A 84 6.21 -27.87 2.79
C GLN A 84 5.72 -27.38 1.44
N ASP A 85 6.09 -26.17 1.06
CA ASP A 85 5.86 -25.64 -0.28
C ASP A 85 6.79 -26.40 -1.26
N PRO A 86 6.28 -27.06 -2.33
CA PRO A 86 7.11 -27.93 -3.18
C PRO A 86 8.18 -27.15 -3.95
N PRO A 87 9.26 -27.78 -4.33
CA PRO A 87 10.16 -28.61 -3.54
C PRO A 87 11.33 -27.75 -3.02
N ASN A 88 11.53 -27.53 -1.82
CA ASN A 88 12.66 -26.85 -1.14
C ASN A 88 12.31 -25.59 -0.33
N HIS A 89 11.05 -25.33 -0.04
CA HIS A 89 10.67 -24.24 0.86
C HIS A 89 9.84 -24.78 2.02
N PHE A 90 10.04 -24.20 3.19
CA PHE A 90 9.31 -24.50 4.40
C PHE A 90 8.53 -23.26 4.85
N LEU A 91 7.30 -23.47 5.30
CA LEU A 91 6.45 -22.42 5.85
C LEU A 91 6.40 -22.53 7.36
N TYR A 92 6.89 -21.51 8.04
CA TYR A 92 6.91 -21.44 9.50
C TYR A 92 6.04 -20.35 10.03
N ALA A 93 5.17 -20.69 10.99
CA ALA A 93 4.55 -19.69 11.84
C ALA A 93 5.58 -19.21 12.86
N ILE A 94 5.74 -17.91 12.95
CA ILE A 94 6.62 -17.25 13.93
C ILE A 94 5.82 -16.35 14.85
N HIS A 95 6.21 -16.32 16.11
CA HIS A 95 5.71 -15.42 17.13
C HIS A 95 6.77 -14.38 17.46
N LEU A 96 6.42 -13.08 17.37
CA LEU A 96 7.32 -11.99 17.76
C LEU A 96 7.43 -11.97 19.27
N LEU A 97 8.65 -11.97 19.79
CA LEU A 97 8.92 -11.99 21.24
C LEU A 97 8.81 -10.60 21.87
N ASP A 98 8.81 -9.57 21.04
CA ASP A 98 8.61 -8.19 21.46
C ASP A 98 7.22 -7.69 21.03
N PRO A 99 6.20 -7.73 21.91
CA PRO A 99 4.82 -7.41 21.56
C PRO A 99 4.57 -5.92 21.30
N ARG A 100 5.52 -5.04 21.60
CA ARG A 100 5.41 -3.60 21.37
C ARG A 100 6.06 -3.15 20.07
N SER A 101 6.67 -4.06 19.33
CA SER A 101 7.31 -3.71 18.08
C SER A 101 6.27 -3.51 16.98
N ASP A 102 6.19 -2.30 16.45
CA ASP A 102 5.53 -2.00 15.17
C ASP A 102 6.40 -2.52 14.01
N PHE A 103 6.73 -3.81 14.06
CA PHE A 103 7.69 -4.43 13.14
C PHE A 103 7.18 -4.42 11.71
N TRP A 104 5.87 -4.66 11.54
CA TRP A 104 5.27 -4.76 10.20
C TRP A 104 4.90 -3.42 9.59
N ASP A 105 4.92 -2.30 10.32
CA ASP A 105 4.33 -1.01 9.91
C ASP A 105 2.85 -1.12 9.52
N ILE A 106 2.13 -1.95 10.25
CA ILE A 106 0.72 -2.21 10.04
C ILE A 106 -0.04 -1.90 11.33
N ASP A 107 -1.06 -1.05 11.23
CA ASP A 107 -2.00 -0.84 12.31
C ASP A 107 -3.02 -1.98 12.35
N PHE A 108 -3.04 -2.71 13.45
CA PHE A 108 -4.02 -3.74 13.71
C PHE A 108 -5.10 -3.18 14.64
N PRO A 109 -6.38 -3.13 14.22
CA PRO A 109 -7.46 -2.61 15.05
C PRO A 109 -7.70 -3.50 16.26
N ALA A 110 -8.35 -2.95 17.28
CA ALA A 110 -8.70 -3.72 18.47
C ALA A 110 -9.61 -4.91 18.13
N PRO A 111 -9.43 -6.07 18.80
CA PRO A 111 -10.14 -7.32 18.44
C PRO A 111 -11.67 -7.22 18.46
N HIS A 112 -12.23 -6.39 19.34
CA HIS A 112 -13.69 -6.21 19.47
C HIS A 112 -14.36 -5.58 18.24
N ASN A 113 -13.60 -4.99 17.33
CA ASN A 113 -14.14 -4.41 16.08
C ASN A 113 -14.38 -5.47 15.00
N ALA A 114 -14.06 -6.73 15.26
CA ALA A 114 -14.12 -7.81 14.27
C ALA A 114 -15.50 -8.48 14.16
N GLU A 115 -16.37 -8.31 15.14
CA GLU A 115 -17.61 -9.11 15.26
C GLU A 115 -18.64 -8.81 14.15
N GLU A 116 -18.66 -7.58 13.64
CA GLU A 116 -19.59 -7.16 12.58
C GLU A 116 -18.93 -7.11 11.18
N ALA A 117 -17.69 -7.51 11.08
CA ALA A 117 -16.93 -7.39 9.85
C ALA A 117 -17.24 -8.54 8.88
N LEU A 118 -17.72 -8.20 7.69
CA LEU A 118 -17.91 -9.18 6.60
C LEU A 118 -16.62 -9.49 5.87
N ALA A 119 -15.70 -8.55 5.81
CA ALA A 119 -14.40 -8.75 5.20
C ALA A 119 -13.31 -8.02 5.98
N ARG A 120 -12.09 -8.51 5.83
CA ARG A 120 -10.88 -8.04 6.47
C ARG A 120 -9.82 -7.86 5.43
N LEU A 121 -9.36 -6.63 5.23
CA LEU A 121 -8.38 -6.29 4.20
C LEU A 121 -7.24 -5.50 4.81
N LEU A 122 -6.02 -5.76 4.33
CA LEU A 122 -4.91 -4.85 4.55
C LEU A 122 -5.03 -3.72 3.55
N MET A 123 -5.24 -2.52 4.06
CA MET A 123 -5.42 -1.32 3.26
C MET A 123 -4.27 -0.34 3.49
N GLU A 124 -3.93 0.39 2.44
CA GLU A 124 -2.89 1.42 2.48
C GLU A 124 -3.47 2.78 2.13
N CYS A 125 -3.13 3.78 2.94
CA CYS A 125 -3.48 5.17 2.65
C CYS A 125 -2.71 5.67 1.44
N SER A 126 -3.39 6.14 0.40
CA SER A 126 -2.76 6.64 -0.83
C SER A 126 -1.90 7.89 -0.63
N PHE A 127 -2.00 8.57 0.53
CA PHE A 127 -1.21 9.76 0.85
C PHE A 127 0.10 9.44 1.56
N CYS A 128 -0.02 8.82 2.75
CA CYS A 128 1.12 8.59 3.64
C CYS A 128 1.65 7.15 3.58
N GLN A 129 1.00 6.29 2.80
CA GLN A 129 1.36 4.88 2.63
C GLN A 129 1.28 4.06 3.95
N ARG A 130 0.64 4.63 4.99
CA ARG A 130 0.36 3.90 6.22
C ARG A 130 -0.58 2.75 5.93
N ARG A 131 -0.28 1.58 6.45
CA ARG A 131 -1.08 0.37 6.32
C ARG A 131 -1.88 0.11 7.57
N GLU A 132 -3.12 -0.29 7.37
CA GLU A 132 -4.05 -0.64 8.45
C GLU A 132 -4.88 -1.85 8.04
N VAL A 133 -5.11 -2.77 8.95
CA VAL A 133 -6.11 -3.83 8.76
C VAL A 133 -7.49 -3.21 8.96
N VAL A 134 -8.29 -3.22 7.91
CA VAL A 134 -9.60 -2.59 7.88
C VAL A 134 -10.67 -3.66 7.88
N TYR A 135 -11.62 -3.52 8.78
CA TYR A 135 -12.85 -4.32 8.80
C TYR A 135 -13.91 -3.61 7.98
N LEU A 136 -14.40 -4.28 6.95
CA LEU A 136 -15.42 -3.74 6.06
C LEU A 136 -16.80 -4.27 6.43
N ASN A 137 -17.76 -3.35 6.59
CA ASN A 137 -19.17 -3.69 6.65
C ASN A 137 -19.72 -3.94 5.23
N GLU A 138 -21.00 -4.34 5.12
CA GLU A 138 -21.63 -4.68 3.84
C GLU A 138 -21.55 -3.54 2.81
N ILE A 139 -21.80 -2.31 3.21
CA ILE A 139 -21.80 -1.14 2.32
C ILE A 139 -20.38 -0.87 1.82
N GLN A 140 -19.40 -0.91 2.72
CA GLN A 140 -18.00 -0.71 2.39
C GLN A 140 -17.46 -1.82 1.50
N LEU A 141 -17.85 -3.07 1.76
CA LEU A 141 -17.45 -4.23 0.95
C LEU A 141 -18.00 -4.09 -0.48
N LYS A 142 -19.29 -3.82 -0.65
CA LYS A 142 -19.89 -3.58 -1.97
C LYS A 142 -19.21 -2.43 -2.71
N SER A 143 -18.91 -1.33 -2.01
CA SER A 143 -18.16 -0.22 -2.59
C SER A 143 -16.76 -0.63 -3.02
N PHE A 144 -16.08 -1.42 -2.20
CA PHE A 144 -14.74 -1.92 -2.48
C PHE A 144 -14.72 -2.90 -3.67
N GLU A 145 -15.69 -3.79 -3.78
CA GLU A 145 -15.80 -4.74 -4.90
C GLU A 145 -15.86 -4.02 -6.26
N VAL A 146 -16.57 -2.90 -6.30
CA VAL A 146 -16.72 -2.09 -7.53
C VAL A 146 -15.52 -1.19 -7.77
N ARG A 147 -15.04 -0.51 -6.75
CA ARG A 147 -14.04 0.58 -6.88
C ARG A 147 -12.62 0.19 -6.50
N LYS A 148 -12.44 -0.97 -5.87
CA LYS A 148 -11.17 -1.47 -5.31
C LYS A 148 -10.49 -0.49 -4.34
N CYS A 149 -11.27 0.41 -3.75
CA CYS A 149 -10.82 1.38 -2.75
C CYS A 149 -11.94 1.77 -1.79
N VAL A 150 -11.56 2.33 -0.66
CA VAL A 150 -12.48 2.84 0.35
C VAL A 150 -12.03 4.26 0.74
N ALA A 151 -12.99 5.19 0.84
CA ALA A 151 -12.74 6.51 1.40
C ALA A 151 -12.85 6.44 2.92
N ARG A 152 -11.79 6.83 3.63
CA ARG A 152 -11.72 6.84 5.09
C ARG A 152 -10.88 8.00 5.59
N HIS A 153 -11.12 8.42 6.83
CA HIS A 153 -10.25 9.36 7.51
C HIS A 153 -8.93 8.68 7.89
N CYS A 154 -7.82 9.24 7.45
CA CYS A 154 -6.49 8.78 7.84
C CYS A 154 -6.02 9.55 9.08
N ARG A 155 -5.72 8.86 10.17
CA ARG A 155 -5.26 9.47 11.42
C ARG A 155 -3.90 10.14 11.30
N ILE A 156 -3.03 9.64 10.42
CA ILE A 156 -1.68 10.21 10.21
C ILE A 156 -1.75 11.47 9.35
N CYS A 157 -2.58 11.44 8.28
CA CYS A 157 -2.76 12.61 7.41
C CYS A 157 -3.72 13.65 8.02
N ASP A 158 -4.47 13.25 9.05
CA ASP A 158 -5.55 13.99 9.66
C ASP A 158 -6.56 14.54 8.62
N SER A 159 -6.88 13.70 7.63
CA SER A 159 -7.75 14.09 6.51
C SER A 159 -8.45 12.89 5.89
N PRO A 160 -9.60 13.10 5.21
CA PRO A 160 -10.18 12.09 4.35
C PRO A 160 -9.19 11.67 3.26
N SER A 161 -9.04 10.39 3.07
CA SER A 161 -8.11 9.81 2.11
C SER A 161 -8.70 8.56 1.45
N ILE A 162 -8.14 8.20 0.30
CA ILE A 162 -8.44 6.96 -0.38
C ILE A 162 -7.53 5.88 0.15
N TRP A 163 -8.12 4.74 0.47
CA TRP A 163 -7.43 3.55 0.92
C TRP A 163 -7.57 2.47 -0.14
N ILE A 164 -6.46 1.88 -0.51
CA ILE A 164 -6.35 0.79 -1.50
C ILE A 164 -5.86 -0.47 -0.82
N GLU A 165 -6.18 -1.62 -1.36
CA GLU A 165 -5.68 -2.90 -0.86
C GLU A 165 -4.16 -3.00 -1.06
N SER A 166 -3.46 -3.39 -0.01
CA SER A 166 -2.01 -3.60 -0.01
C SER A 166 -1.73 -5.11 0.05
N LEU A 167 -1.30 -5.69 -1.06
CA LEU A 167 -1.09 -7.13 -1.18
C LEU A 167 0.37 -7.55 -1.01
N SER A 168 1.33 -6.69 -1.40
CA SER A 168 2.75 -7.05 -1.44
C SER A 168 3.66 -5.83 -1.49
N GLU A 169 4.84 -5.95 -0.88
CA GLU A 169 6.00 -5.08 -1.11
C GLU A 169 6.97 -5.65 -2.16
N LEU A 170 6.74 -6.88 -2.60
CA LEU A 170 7.58 -7.51 -3.61
C LEU A 170 7.38 -6.81 -4.95
N ARG A 171 8.45 -6.25 -5.49
CA ARG A 171 8.48 -5.86 -6.90
C ARG A 171 8.40 -7.13 -7.72
N ASN A 172 7.42 -7.25 -8.60
CA ASN A 172 7.39 -8.31 -9.59
C ASN A 172 8.64 -8.18 -10.47
N PRO A 173 9.58 -9.14 -10.46
CA PRO A 173 10.76 -9.07 -11.32
C PRO A 173 10.40 -9.13 -12.81
N ASN A 174 9.15 -9.50 -13.16
CA ASN A 174 8.65 -9.54 -14.53
C ASN A 174 7.99 -8.22 -15.01
N ASP A 175 7.86 -7.20 -14.18
CA ASP A 175 7.55 -5.83 -14.63
C ASP A 175 8.78 -5.12 -15.22
N GLY A 176 9.84 -5.86 -15.46
CA GLY A 176 11.06 -5.41 -16.12
C GLY A 176 10.89 -5.26 -17.62
N THR A 177 10.14 -4.30 -18.08
CA THR A 177 10.42 -3.69 -19.36
C THR A 177 11.58 -2.72 -19.20
N GLY A 178 12.74 -3.18 -19.65
CA GLY A 178 13.84 -2.35 -20.10
C GLY A 178 14.38 -1.36 -19.09
N ALA A 179 15.49 -1.72 -18.44
CA ALA A 179 16.39 -0.69 -17.93
C ALA A 179 16.70 0.28 -19.08
N PRO A 180 16.43 1.58 -18.96
CA PRO A 180 16.99 2.52 -19.90
C PRO A 180 18.49 2.57 -19.63
N SER A 181 19.28 2.15 -20.62
CA SER A 181 20.70 2.39 -20.67
C SER A 181 20.94 3.88 -20.40
N SER A 182 21.83 4.14 -19.49
CA SER A 182 22.30 5.47 -19.13
C SER A 182 22.88 6.20 -20.34
N SER A 183 22.10 7.08 -20.91
CA SER A 183 22.60 8.31 -21.49
C SER A 183 21.99 9.45 -20.69
N VAL A 184 22.79 10.04 -19.83
CA VAL A 184 22.45 11.26 -19.12
C VAL A 184 22.42 12.38 -20.15
N GLU A 185 21.32 12.53 -20.84
CA GLU A 185 20.96 13.80 -21.42
C GLU A 185 20.48 14.69 -20.27
N GLU A 186 21.29 15.65 -19.95
CA GLU A 186 21.00 16.74 -19.03
C GLU A 186 19.76 17.50 -19.55
N ARG A 187 18.56 17.01 -19.18
CA ARG A 187 17.32 17.71 -19.45
C ARG A 187 17.32 18.99 -18.65
N VAL A 188 17.57 20.10 -19.30
CA VAL A 188 17.33 21.45 -18.78
C VAL A 188 15.88 21.49 -18.29
N ILE A 189 15.72 21.42 -16.98
CA ILE A 189 14.39 21.53 -16.34
C ILE A 189 13.94 22.98 -16.54
N PRO A 190 12.88 23.23 -17.32
CA PRO A 190 12.39 24.60 -17.48
C PRO A 190 11.98 25.12 -16.12
N ARG A 191 12.56 26.27 -15.71
CA ARG A 191 12.21 26.93 -14.45
C ARG A 191 10.71 27.18 -14.43
N ARG A 192 10.02 26.53 -13.48
CA ARG A 192 8.59 26.63 -13.30
C ARG A 192 8.22 28.06 -12.89
N ASN A 193 7.47 28.76 -13.72
CA ASN A 193 7.05 30.14 -13.49
C ASN A 193 5.90 30.31 -12.50
N ARG A 194 5.42 29.24 -11.83
CA ARG A 194 4.24 29.32 -10.98
C ARG A 194 4.44 28.54 -9.70
N THR A 195 4.09 29.17 -8.57
CA THR A 195 4.08 28.55 -7.25
C THR A 195 3.03 27.45 -7.21
N ARG A 196 3.41 26.29 -6.71
CA ARG A 196 2.51 25.16 -6.43
C ARG A 196 2.32 25.02 -4.93
N ILE A 197 1.08 24.86 -4.52
CA ILE A 197 0.71 24.62 -3.13
C ILE A 197 0.49 23.12 -3.00
N LYS A 198 1.19 22.50 -2.06
CA LYS A 198 0.91 21.11 -1.72
C LYS A 198 -0.50 21.03 -1.17
N ALA A 199 -1.35 20.26 -1.82
CA ALA A 199 -2.73 20.04 -1.43
C ALA A 199 -2.96 18.53 -1.34
N ARG A 200 -3.44 18.07 -0.19
CA ARG A 200 -3.80 16.66 0.00
C ARG A 200 -5.30 16.58 0.16
N ILE A 201 -6.02 16.78 -0.95
CA ILE A 201 -7.47 16.87 -0.96
C ILE A 201 -8.07 15.93 -1.99
N LEU A 202 -9.31 15.52 -1.75
CA LEU A 202 -10.02 14.68 -2.70
C LEU A 202 -10.35 15.47 -3.96
N ALA A 203 -10.23 14.78 -5.09
CA ALA A 203 -10.66 15.21 -6.40
C ALA A 203 -11.60 14.16 -7.00
N CYS A 204 -12.55 14.57 -7.79
CA CYS A 204 -13.34 13.66 -8.62
C CYS A 204 -12.96 13.89 -10.08
N ILE A 205 -12.58 12.81 -10.76
CA ILE A 205 -12.22 12.85 -12.17
C ILE A 205 -13.37 12.26 -12.99
N ARG A 206 -13.81 13.01 -14.00
CA ARG A 206 -14.80 12.56 -14.97
C ARG A 206 -14.18 12.50 -16.36
N HIS A 207 -14.25 11.35 -16.99
CA HIS A 207 -13.77 11.14 -18.34
C HIS A 207 -14.83 10.41 -19.18
N ARG A 208 -14.99 10.76 -20.44
CA ARG A 208 -15.94 10.08 -21.33
C ARG A 208 -15.58 8.60 -21.46
N GLY A 209 -16.55 7.73 -21.18
CA GLY A 209 -16.38 6.28 -21.27
C GLY A 209 -15.85 5.62 -19.99
N PHE A 210 -15.59 6.38 -18.91
CA PHE A 210 -15.22 5.85 -17.61
C PHE A 210 -16.21 6.30 -16.56
N HIS A 211 -16.34 5.50 -15.49
CA HIS A 211 -17.07 5.94 -14.29
C HIS A 211 -16.30 7.07 -13.62
N GLU A 212 -17.02 7.93 -12.90
CA GLU A 212 -16.39 8.94 -12.05
C GLU A 212 -15.42 8.28 -11.07
N GLU A 213 -14.21 8.80 -11.02
CA GLU A 213 -13.15 8.31 -10.16
C GLU A 213 -12.85 9.32 -9.05
N ILE A 214 -12.80 8.84 -7.81
CA ILE A 214 -12.28 9.64 -6.72
C ILE A 214 -10.75 9.47 -6.72
N ALA A 215 -10.07 10.58 -6.93
CA ALA A 215 -8.62 10.70 -6.99
C ALA A 215 -8.11 11.59 -5.86
N VAL A 216 -6.80 11.65 -5.73
CA VAL A 216 -6.13 12.48 -4.73
C VAL A 216 -5.32 13.55 -5.42
N CYS A 217 -5.69 14.81 -5.20
CA CYS A 217 -4.91 15.97 -5.62
C CYS A 217 -3.70 16.12 -4.68
N GLU A 218 -2.49 16.15 -5.25
CA GLU A 218 -1.24 16.29 -4.50
C GLU A 218 -0.73 17.74 -4.46
N ASP A 219 -0.89 18.45 -5.55
CA ASP A 219 -0.55 19.88 -5.62
C ASP A 219 -1.51 20.65 -6.55
N LEU A 220 -1.67 21.92 -6.25
CA LEU A 220 -2.48 22.87 -7.00
C LEU A 220 -1.66 24.11 -7.34
N SER A 221 -1.93 24.67 -8.51
CA SER A 221 -1.41 25.98 -8.95
C SER A 221 -2.44 26.72 -9.81
N LYS A 222 -2.19 27.99 -10.10
CA LYS A 222 -3.03 28.76 -11.04
C LYS A 222 -3.07 28.18 -12.47
N GLY A 223 -2.19 27.25 -12.81
CA GLY A 223 -2.09 26.68 -14.15
C GLY A 223 -2.54 25.24 -14.28
N GLY A 224 -2.79 24.56 -13.16
CA GLY A 224 -3.15 23.15 -13.17
C GLY A 224 -2.90 22.47 -11.83
N LEU A 225 -2.98 21.17 -11.83
CA LEU A 225 -2.86 20.33 -10.63
C LEU A 225 -2.08 19.04 -10.92
N SER A 226 -1.61 18.39 -9.88
CA SER A 226 -1.21 16.99 -9.96
C SER A 226 -2.10 16.13 -9.09
N PHE A 227 -2.35 14.89 -9.53
CA PHE A 227 -3.20 13.95 -8.81
C PHE A 227 -2.76 12.51 -9.02
N ARG A 228 -3.11 11.66 -8.06
CA ARG A 228 -2.98 10.20 -8.19
C ARG A 228 -4.32 9.58 -8.50
N SER A 229 -4.29 8.62 -9.41
CA SER A 229 -5.45 7.93 -9.96
C SER A 229 -5.14 6.47 -10.15
N ARG A 230 -6.16 5.61 -10.18
CA ARG A 230 -6.04 4.21 -10.57
C ARG A 230 -6.04 4.03 -12.07
N ASN A 231 -6.72 4.94 -12.76
CA ASN A 231 -6.79 4.89 -14.20
C ASN A 231 -5.60 5.60 -14.83
N GLN A 232 -5.04 4.99 -15.84
CA GLN A 232 -4.04 5.63 -16.66
C GLN A 232 -4.73 6.54 -17.69
N TYR A 233 -4.58 7.83 -17.52
CA TYR A 233 -5.01 8.81 -18.52
C TYR A 233 -3.85 9.13 -19.44
N ALA A 234 -4.07 8.98 -20.75
CA ALA A 234 -3.06 9.28 -21.75
C ALA A 234 -2.69 10.78 -21.76
N GLU A 235 -1.43 11.09 -22.03
CA GLU A 235 -0.99 12.46 -22.22
C GLU A 235 -1.77 13.12 -23.38
N GLY A 236 -2.14 14.37 -23.19
CA GLY A 236 -2.98 15.11 -24.14
C GLY A 236 -4.48 14.89 -23.96
N SER A 237 -4.92 13.86 -23.24
CA SER A 237 -6.35 13.60 -23.04
C SER A 237 -7.01 14.73 -22.23
N ARG A 238 -8.29 14.96 -22.55
CA ARG A 238 -9.14 15.93 -21.85
C ARG A 238 -10.02 15.18 -20.86
N VAL A 239 -9.98 15.59 -19.61
CA VAL A 239 -10.83 15.09 -18.53
C VAL A 239 -11.39 16.29 -17.76
N GLU A 240 -12.42 16.07 -16.96
CA GLU A 240 -12.97 17.07 -16.06
C GLU A 240 -12.59 16.71 -14.62
N VAL A 241 -12.26 17.71 -13.81
CA VAL A 241 -11.92 17.54 -12.41
C VAL A 241 -12.74 18.47 -11.53
N ALA A 242 -13.26 17.92 -10.43
CA ALA A 242 -13.78 18.70 -9.33
C ALA A 242 -12.80 18.62 -8.15
N VAL A 243 -12.29 19.77 -7.70
CA VAL A 243 -11.32 19.90 -6.60
C VAL A 243 -11.56 21.22 -5.85
N PRO A 244 -11.75 21.22 -4.53
CA PRO A 244 -11.94 20.05 -3.66
C PRO A 244 -13.24 19.30 -3.96
N PHE A 245 -13.25 17.99 -3.69
CA PHE A 245 -14.42 17.16 -3.89
C PHE A 245 -14.92 16.61 -2.55
N THR A 246 -16.22 16.76 -2.29
CA THR A 246 -16.90 16.14 -1.16
C THR A 246 -18.02 15.25 -1.69
N PRO A 247 -17.99 13.94 -1.42
CA PRO A 247 -19.04 13.02 -1.85
C PRO A 247 -20.42 13.45 -1.34
N GLY A 248 -21.43 13.43 -2.22
CA GLY A 248 -22.81 13.78 -1.87
C GLY A 248 -23.16 15.27 -1.93
N THR A 249 -22.20 16.13 -2.26
CA THR A 249 -22.44 17.57 -2.48
C THR A 249 -22.35 17.91 -3.97
N GLY A 250 -22.96 19.02 -4.38
CA GLY A 250 -22.80 19.54 -5.74
C GLY A 250 -21.32 19.87 -6.01
N ALA A 251 -20.78 19.33 -7.10
CA ALA A 251 -19.38 19.53 -7.48
C ALA A 251 -19.29 20.37 -8.77
N ILE A 252 -18.35 21.31 -8.80
CA ILE A 252 -18.04 22.09 -10.00
C ILE A 252 -16.88 21.40 -10.72
N PHE A 253 -17.13 20.92 -11.93
CA PHE A 253 -16.14 20.27 -12.77
C PHE A 253 -15.48 21.29 -13.70
N VAL A 254 -14.15 21.26 -13.71
CA VAL A 254 -13.32 22.13 -14.55
C VAL A 254 -12.57 21.25 -15.58
N PRO A 255 -12.58 21.60 -16.86
CA PRO A 255 -11.87 20.85 -17.88
C PRO A 255 -10.35 21.04 -17.74
N ILE A 256 -9.64 19.91 -17.79
CA ILE A 256 -8.18 19.85 -17.72
C ILE A 256 -7.63 18.98 -18.85
N ARG A 257 -6.37 19.22 -19.21
CA ARG A 257 -5.61 18.39 -20.12
C ARG A 257 -4.48 17.70 -19.37
N ILE A 258 -4.35 16.40 -19.52
CA ILE A 258 -3.23 15.64 -18.98
C ILE A 258 -1.95 16.05 -19.70
N VAL A 259 -0.94 16.48 -18.96
CA VAL A 259 0.36 16.92 -19.51
C VAL A 259 1.47 15.92 -19.26
N PHE A 260 1.32 15.06 -18.26
CA PHE A 260 2.17 13.89 -18.08
C PHE A 260 1.43 12.80 -17.31
N SER A 261 1.84 11.56 -17.52
CA SER A 261 1.35 10.39 -16.81
C SER A 261 2.53 9.51 -16.43
N GLN A 262 2.66 9.18 -15.16
CA GLN A 262 3.74 8.33 -14.64
C GLN A 262 3.15 7.22 -13.81
N SER A 263 3.51 5.97 -14.09
CA SER A 263 3.16 4.83 -13.25
C SER A 263 3.89 4.92 -11.91
N ILE A 264 3.17 4.57 -10.83
CA ILE A 264 3.72 4.35 -9.49
C ILE A 264 3.58 2.84 -9.21
N PRO A 265 4.56 2.01 -9.60
CA PRO A 265 4.42 0.56 -9.58
C PRO A 265 4.13 -0.01 -8.20
N THR A 266 4.71 0.58 -7.15
CA THR A 266 4.54 0.15 -5.76
C THR A 266 3.11 0.29 -5.25
N ALA A 267 2.31 1.17 -5.85
CA ALA A 267 0.95 1.47 -5.39
C ALA A 267 -0.14 1.02 -6.38
N GLY A 268 0.22 0.52 -7.56
CA GLY A 268 -0.75 0.25 -8.63
C GLY A 268 -1.53 1.51 -9.05
N LEU A 269 -0.88 2.67 -8.93
CA LEU A 269 -1.45 3.98 -9.20
C LEU A 269 -0.67 4.67 -10.32
N TYR A 270 -1.28 5.72 -10.84
CA TYR A 270 -0.66 6.63 -11.80
C TYR A 270 -0.65 8.04 -11.21
N ARG A 271 0.48 8.72 -11.34
CA ARG A 271 0.57 10.15 -11.07
C ARG A 271 0.38 10.91 -12.37
N HIS A 272 -0.55 11.85 -12.36
CA HIS A 272 -0.84 12.71 -13.49
C HIS A 272 -0.54 14.16 -13.14
N GLY A 273 0.06 14.89 -14.07
CA GLY A 273 0.06 16.34 -14.06
C GLY A 273 -0.92 16.84 -15.12
N ALA A 274 -1.72 17.80 -14.77
CA ALA A 274 -2.74 18.34 -15.66
C ALA A 274 -2.73 19.88 -15.66
N ALA A 275 -3.03 20.45 -16.82
CA ALA A 275 -3.18 21.88 -17.01
C ALA A 275 -4.66 22.24 -17.17
N TYR A 276 -5.12 23.32 -16.55
CA TYR A 276 -6.47 23.85 -16.79
C TYR A 276 -6.62 24.30 -18.25
N ILE A 277 -7.68 23.87 -18.88
CA ILE A 277 -8.05 24.35 -20.22
C ILE A 277 -8.71 25.70 -20.04
N LYS A 278 -8.04 26.76 -20.48
CA LYS A 278 -8.65 28.08 -20.50
C LYS A 278 -9.79 28.09 -21.52
N PRO A 279 -10.97 28.62 -21.18
CA PRO A 279 -11.96 28.93 -22.20
C PRO A 279 -11.32 29.86 -23.24
N PRO A 280 -11.69 29.76 -24.52
CA PRO A 280 -11.26 30.73 -25.49
C PRO A 280 -11.68 32.11 -24.96
N LEU A 281 -10.70 33.02 -24.88
CA LEU A 281 -10.99 34.44 -24.66
C LEU A 281 -11.73 34.88 -25.90
N ASP A 282 -13.04 35.02 -25.74
CA ASP A 282 -14.07 35.63 -26.58
C ASP A 282 -13.76 35.89 -28.05
N ALA A 283 -14.62 35.25 -28.89
CA ALA A 283 -14.97 35.82 -30.17
C ALA A 283 -16.02 36.91 -29.95
#